data_43ef30f680cbbe970332b922d56c052f
#
_entry.id   43ef30f680cbbe970332b922d56c052f
#
_cell.length_a   1.000
_cell.length_b   1.000
_cell.length_c   1.000
_cell.angle_alpha   90.00
_cell.angle_beta   90.00
_cell.angle_gamma   90.00
#
_symmetry.space_group_name_H-M   'P 1'
#
loop_
_entity.id
_entity.type
_entity.pdbx_description
1 polymer ?
#
loop_
_entity_poly.entity_id
_entity_poly.type
_entity_poly.pdbx_seq_one_letter_code
_entity_poly.pdbx_strand_id
1 'polypeptide(L)'
;PGSWELQGFDSPIYTDVAYPFPANPPHVPTDYNPVGAYVREFTVPAHWKGMDIFLDFEGVESAFYCWVNGELAGYSEDSRLPAHFNITPFLKTGKNKLAVKVFRYSDGSYLEDQDYWKYSGIERDVYLYARPQSRVQDFKLVAGLTNGYKDGDFNLNITLHKPHPGGTVEVKVMNKGNVIYQHKKEITSATDTLFAQKHLFPAILPWNAETPNLYTLVVSTYDAQGKALESFTQPFGFRSVEMRNGMQLINGVAVLFKGVNRHEHDPHHGRTITVESMIKDIQLMKQFNLNAVRTCHYPNRYEWYALCNEYGLYLVDEANIESHGMQAHKDGTLANNPDWEVPFMQRMSRMVLRDRNITAIVTWSMGNESGYGKHFETLYDWTK
;
A
#
# COMPACT_ATOMS: atom_id res chain seq x y z
N PRO A 1 -8.23 -8.24 14.48
CA PRO A 1 -7.06 -7.39 14.65
C PRO A 1 -6.98 -6.82 16.07
N GLY A 2 -5.77 -6.50 16.51
CA GLY A 2 -5.53 -5.87 17.79
C GLY A 2 -4.13 -6.14 18.32
N SER A 3 -3.56 -5.14 19.00
CA SER A 3 -2.25 -5.27 19.65
C SER A 3 -2.34 -6.18 20.87
N TRP A 4 -1.27 -6.88 21.17
CA TRP A 4 -1.17 -7.78 22.34
C TRP A 4 -1.39 -7.03 23.64
N GLU A 5 -0.80 -5.85 23.74
CA GLU A 5 -0.75 -5.01 24.90
C GLU A 5 -2.17 -4.59 25.33
N LEU A 6 -3.04 -4.28 24.39
CA LEU A 6 -4.45 -3.95 24.65
C LEU A 6 -5.29 -5.17 25.08
N GLN A 7 -4.76 -6.38 24.90
CA GLN A 7 -5.39 -7.63 25.32
C GLN A 7 -4.79 -8.18 26.63
N GLY A 8 -3.89 -7.43 27.26
CA GLY A 8 -3.25 -7.80 28.51
C GLY A 8 -2.04 -8.72 28.36
N PHE A 9 -1.53 -8.88 27.14
CA PHE A 9 -0.28 -9.60 26.89
C PHE A 9 0.82 -8.60 26.61
N ASP A 10 1.82 -8.52 27.49
CA ASP A 10 2.92 -7.58 27.42
C ASP A 10 2.50 -6.12 27.74
N SER A 11 3.42 -5.17 27.55
CA SER A 11 3.20 -3.75 27.84
C SER A 11 3.59 -2.87 26.66
N PRO A 12 2.83 -1.82 26.35
CA PRO A 12 3.22 -0.86 25.33
C PRO A 12 4.48 -0.12 25.79
N ILE A 13 5.41 0.11 24.88
CA ILE A 13 6.64 0.85 25.13
C ILE A 13 6.60 2.11 24.27
N TYR A 14 6.84 3.26 24.87
CA TYR A 14 7.10 4.49 24.13
C TYR A 14 8.59 4.72 24.05
N THR A 15 9.11 4.92 22.85
CA THR A 15 10.50 5.33 22.63
C THR A 15 10.53 6.57 21.75
N ASP A 16 11.57 7.35 21.95
CA ASP A 16 11.96 8.50 21.15
C ASP A 16 13.14 8.06 20.24
N VAL A 17 14.31 8.66 20.37
CA VAL A 17 15.49 8.38 19.55
C VAL A 17 16.05 6.96 19.74
N ALA A 18 15.83 6.35 20.88
CA ALA A 18 16.44 5.06 21.24
C ALA A 18 15.53 3.88 20.87
N TYR A 19 16.12 2.82 20.33
CA TYR A 19 15.42 1.54 20.20
C TYR A 19 14.95 1.03 21.58
N PRO A 20 13.85 0.25 21.64
CA PRO A 20 13.40 -0.36 22.90
C PRO A 20 14.32 -1.49 23.39
N PHE A 21 15.49 -1.65 22.76
CA PHE A 21 16.53 -2.64 23.07
C PHE A 21 17.90 -2.10 22.67
N PRO A 22 19.02 -2.67 23.21
CA PRO A 22 20.37 -2.27 22.83
C PRO A 22 20.62 -2.47 21.33
N ALA A 23 21.03 -1.40 20.64
CA ALA A 23 21.28 -1.45 19.19
C ALA A 23 22.52 -2.29 18.85
N ASN A 24 22.32 -3.35 18.08
CA ASN A 24 23.36 -4.24 17.54
C ASN A 24 22.90 -4.87 16.22
N PRO A 25 22.57 -4.05 15.19
CA PRO A 25 21.97 -4.55 13.96
C PRO A 25 22.88 -5.57 13.24
N PRO A 26 22.32 -6.65 12.66
CA PRO A 26 20.89 -6.95 12.55
C PRO A 26 20.30 -7.72 13.74
N HIS A 27 21.06 -7.93 14.81
CA HIS A 27 20.65 -8.78 15.94
C HIS A 27 19.67 -8.07 16.86
N VAL A 28 18.62 -8.79 17.25
CA VAL A 28 17.63 -8.37 18.26
C VAL A 28 17.81 -9.15 19.55
N PRO A 29 17.25 -8.69 20.70
CA PRO A 29 17.37 -9.40 21.96
C PRO A 29 16.90 -10.85 21.87
N THR A 30 17.63 -11.74 22.55
CA THR A 30 17.27 -13.16 22.70
C THR A 30 16.70 -13.48 24.07
N ASP A 31 16.99 -12.64 25.07
CA ASP A 31 16.55 -12.74 26.47
C ASP A 31 15.11 -12.20 26.65
N TYR A 32 14.72 -11.21 25.84
CA TYR A 32 13.38 -10.67 25.82
C TYR A 32 12.92 -10.34 24.39
N ASN A 33 12.30 -11.30 23.74
CA ASN A 33 11.64 -11.12 22.43
C ASN A 33 10.35 -11.97 22.41
N PRO A 34 9.25 -11.48 23.01
CA PRO A 34 7.99 -12.18 23.07
C PRO A 34 7.49 -12.62 21.70
N VAL A 35 6.79 -13.75 21.69
CA VAL A 35 6.25 -14.37 20.47
C VAL A 35 4.76 -14.65 20.64
N GLY A 36 3.95 -14.13 19.71
CA GLY A 36 2.54 -14.46 19.62
C GLY A 36 2.31 -15.67 18.72
N ALA A 37 1.61 -16.68 19.25
CA ALA A 37 1.21 -17.85 18.47
C ALA A 37 -0.31 -17.82 18.22
N TYR A 38 -0.69 -17.80 16.95
CA TYR A 38 -2.09 -17.79 16.54
C TYR A 38 -2.42 -19.05 15.76
N VAL A 39 -3.59 -19.62 16.04
CA VAL A 39 -4.09 -20.78 15.31
C VAL A 39 -5.56 -20.56 14.96
N ARG A 40 -5.92 -20.80 13.71
CA ARG A 40 -7.30 -20.71 13.24
C ARG A 40 -7.62 -21.83 12.25
N GLU A 41 -8.80 -22.42 12.40
CA GLU A 41 -9.39 -23.28 11.36
C GLU A 41 -10.21 -22.45 10.37
N PHE A 42 -10.16 -22.81 9.09
CA PHE A 42 -10.94 -22.19 8.04
C PHE A 42 -11.33 -23.18 6.96
N THR A 43 -12.32 -22.84 6.17
CA THR A 43 -12.74 -23.59 4.98
C THR A 43 -12.74 -22.67 3.77
N VAL A 44 -12.39 -23.24 2.62
CA VAL A 44 -12.42 -22.52 1.34
C VAL A 44 -13.80 -22.71 0.71
N PRO A 45 -14.47 -21.64 0.25
CA PRO A 45 -15.75 -21.75 -0.44
C PRO A 45 -15.68 -22.64 -1.69
N ALA A 46 -16.66 -23.50 -1.89
CA ALA A 46 -16.66 -24.47 -2.99
C ALA A 46 -16.59 -23.82 -4.39
N HIS A 47 -17.14 -22.60 -4.54
CA HIS A 47 -17.11 -21.86 -5.80
C HIS A 47 -15.74 -21.28 -6.16
N TRP A 48 -14.75 -21.36 -5.26
CA TRP A 48 -13.36 -20.98 -5.52
C TRP A 48 -12.53 -22.10 -6.14
N LYS A 49 -13.14 -23.25 -6.41
CA LYS A 49 -12.46 -24.39 -7.03
C LYS A 49 -11.85 -24.00 -8.38
N GLY A 50 -10.54 -24.26 -8.54
CA GLY A 50 -9.79 -23.93 -9.76
C GLY A 50 -9.24 -22.51 -9.82
N MET A 51 -9.46 -21.71 -8.77
CA MET A 51 -8.83 -20.40 -8.61
C MET A 51 -7.54 -20.50 -7.80
N ASP A 52 -6.69 -19.48 -7.92
CA ASP A 52 -5.58 -19.25 -6.99
C ASP A 52 -6.13 -18.57 -5.73
N ILE A 53 -5.76 -19.10 -4.56
CA ILE A 53 -6.25 -18.64 -3.27
C ILE A 53 -5.11 -17.99 -2.51
N PHE A 54 -5.35 -16.76 -2.08
CA PHE A 54 -4.39 -15.93 -1.38
C PHE A 54 -4.83 -15.71 0.07
N LEU A 55 -3.84 -15.74 0.96
CA LEU A 55 -3.95 -15.28 2.33
C LEU A 55 -3.28 -13.93 2.43
N ASP A 56 -3.98 -12.94 2.95
CA ASP A 56 -3.54 -11.57 3.08
C ASP A 56 -3.46 -11.16 4.55
N PHE A 57 -2.37 -10.51 4.93
CA PHE A 57 -2.18 -9.84 6.20
C PHE A 57 -1.91 -8.37 5.90
N GLU A 58 -2.81 -7.47 6.24
CA GLU A 58 -2.65 -6.04 5.91
C GLU A 58 -1.66 -5.30 6.80
N GLY A 59 -1.33 -5.83 7.98
CA GLY A 59 -0.32 -5.27 8.86
C GLY A 59 -0.08 -6.13 10.09
N VAL A 60 1.18 -6.52 10.29
CA VAL A 60 1.63 -7.35 11.42
C VAL A 60 2.96 -6.80 11.94
N GLU A 61 3.02 -6.40 13.19
CA GLU A 61 4.22 -5.85 13.83
C GLU A 61 4.91 -6.92 14.70
N SER A 62 6.23 -7.20 14.54
CA SER A 62 7.20 -6.66 13.57
C SER A 62 7.42 -7.60 12.38
N ALA A 63 7.53 -8.91 12.62
CA ALA A 63 7.73 -9.95 11.61
C ALA A 63 6.96 -11.21 11.97
N PHE A 64 6.63 -12.02 10.96
CA PHE A 64 5.90 -13.26 11.20
C PHE A 64 6.19 -14.34 10.17
N TYR A 65 6.02 -15.57 10.62
CA TYR A 65 5.88 -16.74 9.75
C TYR A 65 4.43 -17.21 9.75
N CYS A 66 3.97 -17.78 8.63
CA CYS A 66 2.68 -18.44 8.56
C CYS A 66 2.79 -19.83 7.92
N TRP A 67 1.99 -20.77 8.43
CA TRP A 67 1.90 -22.14 7.96
C TRP A 67 0.44 -22.47 7.66
N VAL A 68 0.22 -23.19 6.58
CA VAL A 68 -1.09 -23.74 6.24
C VAL A 68 -0.98 -25.26 6.27
N ASN A 69 -1.80 -25.93 7.10
CA ASN A 69 -1.80 -27.38 7.27
C ASN A 69 -0.43 -27.99 7.66
N GLY A 70 0.42 -27.20 8.32
CA GLY A 70 1.77 -27.59 8.74
C GLY A 70 2.88 -27.24 7.77
N GLU A 71 2.56 -26.86 6.53
CA GLU A 71 3.53 -26.43 5.53
C GLU A 71 3.78 -24.93 5.61
N LEU A 72 5.05 -24.51 5.53
CA LEU A 72 5.43 -23.08 5.56
C LEU A 72 4.89 -22.37 4.31
N ALA A 73 3.96 -21.45 4.50
CA ALA A 73 3.38 -20.64 3.43
C ALA A 73 4.20 -19.37 3.16
N GLY A 74 4.82 -18.78 4.19
CA GLY A 74 5.69 -17.62 3.99
C GLY A 74 6.16 -16.93 5.25
N TYR A 75 6.97 -15.90 5.02
CA TYR A 75 7.53 -14.96 5.98
C TYR A 75 7.32 -13.54 5.49
N SER A 76 7.11 -12.59 6.38
CA SER A 76 7.12 -11.17 6.08
C SER A 76 7.60 -10.36 7.27
N GLU A 77 8.27 -9.28 6.99
CA GLU A 77 8.55 -8.14 7.85
C GLU A 77 8.16 -6.85 7.10
N ASP A 78 8.16 -5.71 7.73
CA ASP A 78 7.49 -4.48 7.35
C ASP A 78 6.04 -4.46 7.87
N SER A 79 5.91 -3.87 9.03
CA SER A 79 4.66 -3.88 9.81
C SER A 79 3.50 -3.14 9.14
N ARG A 80 3.77 -2.31 8.11
CA ARG A 80 2.82 -1.33 7.56
C ARG A 80 2.37 -1.60 6.13
N LEU A 81 2.92 -2.61 5.47
CA LEU A 81 2.52 -3.01 4.14
C LEU A 81 1.94 -4.43 4.12
N PRO A 82 0.93 -4.69 3.26
CA PRO A 82 0.31 -6.00 3.18
C PRO A 82 1.26 -7.11 2.77
N ALA A 83 1.11 -8.28 3.36
CA ALA A 83 1.82 -9.50 2.99
C ALA A 83 0.84 -10.51 2.37
N HIS A 84 1.06 -10.85 1.10
CA HIS A 84 0.22 -11.74 0.30
C HIS A 84 0.89 -13.08 0.06
N PHE A 85 0.25 -14.18 0.42
CA PHE A 85 0.76 -15.52 0.21
C PHE A 85 -0.21 -16.34 -0.65
N ASN A 86 0.26 -16.90 -1.78
CA ASN A 86 -0.52 -17.89 -2.52
C ASN A 86 -0.50 -19.20 -1.74
N ILE A 87 -1.61 -19.52 -1.12
CA ILE A 87 -1.76 -20.72 -0.29
C ILE A 87 -2.38 -21.91 -1.03
N THR A 88 -2.71 -21.75 -2.29
CA THR A 88 -3.35 -22.81 -3.11
C THR A 88 -2.66 -24.17 -3.00
N PRO A 89 -1.31 -24.28 -3.04
CA PRO A 89 -0.61 -25.56 -2.95
C PRO A 89 -0.77 -26.29 -1.61
N PHE A 90 -1.09 -25.57 -0.55
CA PHE A 90 -1.15 -26.09 0.82
C PHE A 90 -2.57 -26.48 1.26
N LEU A 91 -3.58 -26.20 0.43
CA LEU A 91 -4.99 -26.38 0.79
C LEU A 91 -5.43 -27.83 0.67
N LYS A 92 -6.32 -28.23 1.58
CA LYS A 92 -7.02 -29.53 1.59
C LYS A 92 -8.52 -29.30 1.43
N THR A 93 -9.22 -30.34 0.96
CA THR A 93 -10.68 -30.34 0.95
C THR A 93 -11.21 -30.33 2.38
N GLY A 94 -12.20 -29.48 2.66
CA GLY A 94 -12.78 -29.32 3.99
C GLY A 94 -12.01 -28.32 4.86
N LYS A 95 -11.80 -28.71 6.13
CA LYS A 95 -11.12 -27.85 7.12
C LYS A 95 -9.63 -27.74 6.87
N ASN A 96 -9.13 -26.53 6.86
CA ASN A 96 -7.72 -26.17 6.81
C ASN A 96 -7.32 -25.48 8.12
N LYS A 97 -6.06 -25.56 8.49
CA LYS A 97 -5.50 -24.95 9.69
C LYS A 97 -4.43 -23.93 9.31
N LEU A 98 -4.63 -22.71 9.72
CA LEU A 98 -3.64 -21.62 9.68
C LEU A 98 -2.94 -21.56 11.04
N ALA A 99 -1.61 -21.49 11.04
CA ALA A 99 -0.81 -21.13 12.20
C ALA A 99 0.06 -19.94 11.84
N VAL A 100 0.17 -18.97 12.76
CA VAL A 100 0.98 -17.75 12.57
C VAL A 100 1.84 -17.59 13.82
N LYS A 101 3.13 -17.27 13.61
CA LYS A 101 4.08 -16.94 14.68
C LYS A 101 4.58 -15.54 14.44
N VAL A 102 4.21 -14.62 15.34
CA VAL A 102 4.58 -13.20 15.29
C VAL A 102 5.66 -12.92 16.31
N PHE A 103 6.70 -12.20 15.91
CA PHE A 103 7.79 -11.77 16.77
C PHE A 103 7.63 -10.30 17.14
N ARG A 104 7.91 -9.96 18.42
CA ARG A 104 7.90 -8.57 18.86
C ARG A 104 8.98 -7.75 18.16
N TYR A 105 10.19 -8.29 18.09
CA TYR A 105 11.33 -7.66 17.43
C TYR A 105 11.89 -8.54 16.34
N SER A 106 12.33 -7.92 15.25
CA SER A 106 13.05 -8.50 14.13
C SER A 106 14.16 -7.53 13.69
N ASP A 107 15.01 -7.92 12.78
CA ASP A 107 15.93 -7.00 12.11
C ASP A 107 15.18 -5.84 11.44
N GLY A 108 13.99 -6.08 10.89
CA GLY A 108 13.10 -5.03 10.39
C GLY A 108 12.77 -3.93 11.40
N SER A 109 12.82 -4.23 12.71
CA SER A 109 12.59 -3.24 13.77
C SER A 109 13.62 -2.09 13.76
N TYR A 110 14.79 -2.31 13.18
CA TYR A 110 15.80 -1.25 13.02
C TYR A 110 15.43 -0.20 11.97
N LEU A 111 14.45 -0.48 11.10
CA LEU A 111 13.88 0.46 10.15
C LEU A 111 12.49 0.96 10.57
N GLU A 112 12.04 0.62 11.78
CA GLU A 112 10.72 1.00 12.31
C GLU A 112 10.88 1.70 13.68
N ASP A 113 11.86 2.63 13.74
CA ASP A 113 12.27 3.33 14.94
C ASP A 113 11.52 4.65 15.16
N GLN A 114 10.28 4.73 14.72
CA GLN A 114 9.46 5.95 14.86
C GLN A 114 9.37 6.37 16.33
N ASP A 115 9.44 7.66 16.59
CA ASP A 115 9.17 8.30 17.88
C ASP A 115 7.72 8.09 18.28
N TYR A 116 7.43 6.88 18.77
CA TYR A 116 6.05 6.46 18.92
C TYR A 116 5.91 5.24 19.81
N TRP A 117 4.66 4.92 20.15
CA TRP A 117 4.32 3.69 20.85
C TRP A 117 4.71 2.44 20.05
N LYS A 118 5.43 1.53 20.66
CA LYS A 118 5.76 0.21 20.11
C LYS A 118 4.73 -0.79 20.61
N TYR A 119 3.98 -1.30 19.67
CA TYR A 119 3.00 -2.37 19.87
C TYR A 119 3.46 -3.64 19.16
N SER A 120 2.68 -4.70 19.29
CA SER A 120 2.94 -5.95 18.61
C SER A 120 1.64 -6.70 18.32
N GLY A 121 1.66 -7.54 17.30
CA GLY A 121 0.53 -8.38 16.96
C GLY A 121 0.02 -8.16 15.54
N ILE A 122 -1.18 -8.69 15.31
CA ILE A 122 -1.89 -8.54 14.03
C ILE A 122 -2.81 -7.33 14.16
N GLU A 123 -2.37 -6.18 13.66
CA GLU A 123 -3.01 -4.89 13.89
C GLU A 123 -4.06 -4.54 12.84
N ARG A 124 -3.92 -5.06 11.62
CA ARG A 124 -4.85 -4.87 10.52
C ARG A 124 -5.54 -6.18 10.13
N ASP A 125 -6.42 -6.12 9.16
CA ASP A 125 -7.25 -7.26 8.78
C ASP A 125 -6.45 -8.42 8.19
N VAL A 126 -6.98 -9.64 8.39
CA VAL A 126 -6.48 -10.88 7.76
C VAL A 126 -7.64 -11.55 7.04
N TYR A 127 -7.49 -11.79 5.77
CA TYR A 127 -8.55 -12.38 4.96
C TYR A 127 -8.02 -13.32 3.87
N LEU A 128 -8.94 -14.11 3.35
CA LEU A 128 -8.72 -14.93 2.16
C LEU A 128 -9.43 -14.31 0.98
N TYR A 129 -8.80 -14.36 -0.18
CA TYR A 129 -9.45 -14.04 -1.44
C TYR A 129 -9.03 -15.02 -2.53
N ALA A 130 -9.87 -15.16 -3.54
CA ALA A 130 -9.60 -16.03 -4.68
C ALA A 130 -9.55 -15.20 -5.96
N ARG A 131 -8.62 -15.54 -6.84
CA ARG A 131 -8.49 -14.93 -8.15
C ARG A 131 -8.41 -15.98 -9.24
N PRO A 132 -8.95 -15.72 -10.44
CA PRO A 132 -8.80 -16.63 -11.58
C PRO A 132 -7.32 -16.80 -11.92
N GLN A 133 -6.96 -17.96 -12.50
CA GLN A 133 -5.59 -18.19 -12.93
C GLN A 133 -5.14 -17.22 -14.00
N SER A 134 -6.02 -16.90 -14.97
CA SER A 134 -5.81 -15.81 -15.93
C SER A 134 -6.41 -14.53 -15.35
N ARG A 135 -5.57 -13.54 -15.05
CA ARG A 135 -5.98 -12.32 -14.33
C ARG A 135 -5.11 -11.12 -14.65
N VAL A 136 -5.58 -9.95 -14.26
CA VAL A 136 -4.73 -8.76 -14.17
C VAL A 136 -3.73 -8.95 -13.02
N GLN A 137 -2.45 -8.95 -13.29
CA GLN A 137 -1.41 -9.05 -12.26
C GLN A 137 -1.19 -7.70 -11.60
N ASP A 138 -1.13 -6.64 -12.42
CA ASP A 138 -0.82 -5.29 -11.98
C ASP A 138 -1.33 -4.27 -13.00
N PHE A 139 -1.51 -3.03 -12.58
CA PHE A 139 -1.81 -1.93 -13.49
C PHE A 139 -1.19 -0.61 -13.01
N LYS A 140 -0.88 0.24 -13.98
CA LYS A 140 -0.41 1.61 -13.74
C LYS A 140 -1.29 2.57 -14.53
N LEU A 141 -1.98 3.45 -13.82
CA LEU A 141 -2.81 4.51 -14.39
C LEU A 141 -2.12 5.85 -14.18
N VAL A 142 -1.87 6.57 -15.29
CA VAL A 142 -1.44 7.97 -15.25
C VAL A 142 -2.55 8.80 -15.90
N ALA A 143 -3.24 9.59 -15.09
CA ALA A 143 -4.31 10.49 -15.52
C ALA A 143 -3.83 11.94 -15.38
N GLY A 144 -3.09 12.40 -16.39
CA GLY A 144 -2.53 13.73 -16.48
C GLY A 144 -3.47 14.75 -17.13
N LEU A 145 -2.96 15.97 -17.30
CA LEU A 145 -3.67 17.07 -17.96
C LEU A 145 -2.84 17.63 -19.11
N THR A 146 -3.51 18.07 -20.16
CA THR A 146 -2.92 18.72 -21.32
C THR A 146 -3.79 19.90 -21.77
N ASN A 147 -3.41 20.59 -22.87
CA ASN A 147 -4.13 21.74 -23.44
C ASN A 147 -4.46 22.82 -22.38
N GLY A 148 -3.42 23.26 -21.63
CA GLY A 148 -3.59 24.24 -20.56
C GLY A 148 -4.49 23.75 -19.41
N TYR A 149 -4.34 22.48 -19.04
CA TYR A 149 -5.05 21.79 -17.94
C TYR A 149 -6.55 21.61 -18.17
N LYS A 150 -7.01 21.61 -19.43
CA LYS A 150 -8.43 21.48 -19.79
C LYS A 150 -8.81 20.07 -20.21
N ASP A 151 -7.87 19.34 -20.81
CA ASP A 151 -8.09 18.03 -21.37
C ASP A 151 -7.34 16.97 -20.57
N GLY A 152 -7.95 15.79 -20.43
CA GLY A 152 -7.37 14.67 -19.70
C GLY A 152 -6.48 13.81 -20.58
N ASP A 153 -5.23 13.59 -20.19
CA ASP A 153 -4.31 12.63 -20.80
C ASP A 153 -4.33 11.33 -20.00
N PHE A 154 -5.03 10.33 -20.53
CA PHE A 154 -5.21 9.04 -19.88
C PHE A 154 -4.25 8.01 -20.46
N ASN A 155 -3.38 7.46 -19.60
CA ASN A 155 -2.44 6.42 -19.95
C ASN A 155 -2.59 5.25 -18.96
N LEU A 156 -2.98 4.07 -19.47
CA LEU A 156 -3.18 2.86 -18.68
C LEU A 156 -2.29 1.73 -19.21
N ASN A 157 -1.51 1.14 -18.33
CA ASN A 157 -0.78 -0.09 -18.59
C ASN A 157 -1.30 -1.19 -17.65
N ILE A 158 -1.62 -2.35 -18.20
CA ILE A 158 -2.08 -3.53 -17.45
C ILE A 158 -1.13 -4.68 -17.74
N THR A 159 -0.64 -5.33 -16.70
CA THR A 159 0.13 -6.57 -16.79
C THR A 159 -0.79 -7.75 -16.49
N LEU A 160 -0.78 -8.75 -17.37
CA LEU A 160 -1.59 -9.96 -17.23
C LEU A 160 -0.74 -11.13 -16.68
N HIS A 161 -1.34 -11.92 -15.80
CA HIS A 161 -0.81 -13.20 -15.35
C HIS A 161 -1.52 -14.32 -16.08
N LYS A 162 -0.74 -15.23 -16.71
CA LYS A 162 -1.24 -16.36 -17.50
C LYS A 162 -2.37 -15.94 -18.47
N PRO A 163 -2.11 -14.99 -19.38
CA PRO A 163 -3.15 -14.54 -20.31
C PRO A 163 -3.71 -15.71 -21.15
N HIS A 164 -5.03 -15.70 -21.32
CA HIS A 164 -5.74 -16.75 -22.04
C HIS A 164 -5.98 -16.33 -23.50
N PRO A 165 -5.36 -16.97 -24.52
CA PRO A 165 -5.59 -16.63 -25.91
C PRO A 165 -7.07 -16.75 -26.31
N GLY A 166 -7.55 -15.79 -27.09
CA GLY A 166 -8.97 -15.62 -27.45
C GLY A 166 -9.81 -14.93 -26.38
N GLY A 167 -9.25 -14.73 -25.16
CA GLY A 167 -9.89 -13.89 -24.15
C GLY A 167 -9.80 -12.41 -24.49
N THR A 168 -10.44 -11.56 -23.68
CA THR A 168 -10.42 -10.11 -23.89
C THR A 168 -10.17 -9.35 -22.59
N VAL A 169 -9.51 -8.18 -22.71
CA VAL A 169 -9.45 -7.15 -21.68
C VAL A 169 -10.37 -6.00 -22.11
N GLU A 170 -11.28 -5.62 -21.24
CA GLU A 170 -12.17 -4.46 -21.43
C GLU A 170 -11.82 -3.38 -20.41
N VAL A 171 -11.66 -2.16 -20.89
CA VAL A 171 -11.43 -0.96 -20.09
C VAL A 171 -12.59 0.00 -20.31
N LYS A 172 -13.20 0.47 -19.22
CA LYS A 172 -14.19 1.55 -19.24
C LYS A 172 -13.74 2.68 -18.32
N VAL A 173 -14.03 3.90 -18.73
CA VAL A 173 -13.96 5.08 -17.85
C VAL A 173 -15.39 5.59 -17.68
N MET A 174 -15.75 5.79 -16.42
CA MET A 174 -17.10 6.25 -16.06
C MET A 174 -17.02 7.61 -15.35
N ASN A 175 -17.99 8.46 -15.62
CA ASN A 175 -18.22 9.72 -14.91
C ASN A 175 -19.66 9.72 -14.37
N LYS A 176 -19.82 9.80 -13.05
CA LYS A 176 -21.14 9.83 -12.37
C LYS A 176 -22.08 8.72 -12.86
N GLY A 177 -21.56 7.50 -12.99
CA GLY A 177 -22.32 6.33 -13.42
C GLY A 177 -22.45 6.15 -14.94
N ASN A 178 -22.08 7.13 -15.77
CA ASN A 178 -22.15 7.05 -17.22
C ASN A 178 -20.81 6.62 -17.81
N VAL A 179 -20.82 5.69 -18.76
CA VAL A 179 -19.63 5.29 -19.52
C VAL A 179 -19.28 6.42 -20.50
N ILE A 180 -18.10 7.03 -20.33
CA ILE A 180 -17.57 8.09 -21.22
C ILE A 180 -16.48 7.59 -22.15
N TYR A 181 -15.93 6.40 -21.88
CA TYR A 181 -14.95 5.71 -22.70
C TYR A 181 -15.05 4.22 -22.51
N GLN A 182 -14.89 3.47 -23.61
CA GLN A 182 -14.82 2.00 -23.58
C GLN A 182 -13.87 1.52 -24.66
N HIS A 183 -12.99 0.58 -24.29
CA HIS A 183 -12.10 -0.08 -25.22
C HIS A 183 -12.00 -1.56 -24.87
N LYS A 184 -11.98 -2.40 -25.89
CA LYS A 184 -11.79 -3.86 -25.80
C LYS A 184 -10.61 -4.27 -26.64
N LYS A 185 -9.74 -5.12 -26.10
CA LYS A 185 -8.63 -5.72 -26.83
C LYS A 185 -8.61 -7.23 -26.62
N GLU A 186 -8.48 -7.99 -27.68
CA GLU A 186 -8.31 -9.43 -27.65
C GLU A 186 -6.90 -9.80 -27.19
N ILE A 187 -6.80 -10.86 -26.40
CA ILE A 187 -5.54 -11.51 -26.00
C ILE A 187 -5.19 -12.52 -27.09
N THR A 188 -4.17 -12.22 -27.89
CA THR A 188 -3.83 -13.00 -29.09
C THR A 188 -2.88 -14.14 -28.80
N SER A 189 -2.14 -14.09 -27.69
CA SER A 189 -1.13 -15.09 -27.34
C SER A 189 -1.01 -15.26 -25.83
N ALA A 190 -0.57 -16.44 -25.38
CA ALA A 190 -0.22 -16.69 -23.99
C ALA A 190 0.99 -15.88 -23.50
N THR A 191 1.74 -15.24 -24.41
CA THR A 191 2.84 -14.31 -24.10
C THR A 191 2.42 -12.85 -24.13
N ASP A 192 1.15 -12.54 -24.44
CA ASP A 192 0.59 -11.18 -24.51
C ASP A 192 0.30 -10.65 -23.08
N THR A 193 1.36 -10.42 -22.34
CA THR A 193 1.27 -10.07 -20.91
C THR A 193 1.05 -8.59 -20.65
N LEU A 194 1.18 -7.72 -21.69
CA LEU A 194 1.05 -6.27 -21.53
C LEU A 194 -0.10 -5.72 -22.41
N PHE A 195 -1.00 -5.02 -21.75
CA PHE A 195 -2.03 -4.19 -22.38
C PHE A 195 -1.73 -2.73 -22.09
N ALA A 196 -1.58 -1.92 -23.13
CA ALA A 196 -1.37 -0.47 -23.02
C ALA A 196 -2.48 0.27 -23.76
N GLN A 197 -3.08 1.27 -23.09
CA GLN A 197 -4.15 2.10 -23.64
C GLN A 197 -3.89 3.57 -23.36
N LYS A 198 -4.03 4.40 -24.39
CA LYS A 198 -3.97 5.86 -24.29
C LYS A 198 -5.25 6.48 -24.84
N HIS A 199 -5.72 7.55 -24.21
CA HIS A 199 -6.88 8.29 -24.68
C HIS A 199 -6.82 9.74 -24.22
N LEU A 200 -7.31 10.68 -25.06
CA LEU A 200 -7.47 12.08 -24.70
C LEU A 200 -8.94 12.36 -24.44
N PHE A 201 -9.24 12.89 -23.27
CA PHE A 201 -10.59 13.29 -22.88
C PHE A 201 -10.73 14.81 -22.98
N PRO A 202 -11.51 15.34 -23.91
CA PRO A 202 -11.72 16.78 -23.99
C PRO A 202 -12.56 17.29 -22.83
N ALA A 203 -12.24 18.50 -22.35
CA ALA A 203 -13.04 19.26 -21.40
C ALA A 203 -13.41 18.50 -20.12
N ILE A 204 -12.43 17.81 -19.50
CA ILE A 204 -12.64 17.10 -18.24
C ILE A 204 -12.65 18.05 -17.03
N LEU A 205 -13.18 17.59 -15.90
CA LEU A 205 -13.09 18.26 -14.62
C LEU A 205 -11.86 17.75 -13.85
N PRO A 206 -10.81 18.61 -13.62
CA PRO A 206 -9.63 18.19 -12.91
C PRO A 206 -9.92 17.90 -11.43
N TRP A 207 -9.10 17.04 -10.84
CA TRP A 207 -9.07 16.80 -9.41
C TRP A 207 -8.10 17.77 -8.71
N ASN A 208 -8.53 18.36 -7.61
CA ASN A 208 -7.68 19.04 -6.63
C ASN A 208 -8.34 18.96 -5.25
N ALA A 209 -7.64 19.42 -4.19
CA ALA A 209 -8.15 19.32 -2.82
C ALA A 209 -9.43 20.12 -2.55
N GLU A 210 -9.73 21.16 -3.32
CA GLU A 210 -10.95 21.97 -3.18
C GLU A 210 -12.12 21.41 -3.99
N THR A 211 -11.81 20.79 -5.14
CA THR A 211 -12.80 20.19 -6.04
C THR A 211 -12.33 18.78 -6.45
N PRO A 212 -12.54 17.77 -5.60
CA PRO A 212 -12.02 16.42 -5.82
C PRO A 212 -12.87 15.64 -6.83
N ASN A 213 -12.85 16.07 -8.10
CA ASN A 213 -13.58 15.41 -9.17
C ASN A 213 -12.98 14.03 -9.49
N LEU A 214 -13.73 12.97 -9.24
CA LEU A 214 -13.32 11.60 -9.49
C LEU A 214 -14.09 10.98 -10.65
N TYR A 215 -13.36 10.15 -11.39
CA TYR A 215 -13.82 9.23 -12.40
C TYR A 215 -13.62 7.81 -11.91
N THR A 216 -14.23 6.82 -12.56
CA THR A 216 -14.03 5.42 -12.22
C THR A 216 -13.47 4.67 -13.41
N LEU A 217 -12.27 4.11 -13.26
CA LEU A 217 -11.75 3.08 -14.13
C LEU A 217 -12.43 1.76 -13.79
N VAL A 218 -12.94 1.04 -14.79
CA VAL A 218 -13.39 -0.34 -14.67
C VAL A 218 -12.56 -1.19 -15.61
N VAL A 219 -11.93 -2.23 -15.09
CA VAL A 219 -11.18 -3.21 -15.87
C VAL A 219 -11.86 -4.57 -15.71
N SER A 220 -12.17 -5.22 -16.83
CA SER A 220 -12.77 -6.56 -16.82
C SER A 220 -12.00 -7.46 -17.78
N THR A 221 -11.82 -8.72 -17.37
CA THR A 221 -11.23 -9.76 -18.23
C THR A 221 -12.26 -10.85 -18.51
N TYR A 222 -12.20 -11.39 -19.72
CA TYR A 222 -13.11 -12.43 -20.18
C TYR A 222 -12.32 -13.57 -20.82
N ASP A 223 -12.86 -14.79 -20.72
CA ASP A 223 -12.33 -15.95 -21.46
C ASP A 223 -12.70 -15.88 -22.95
N ALA A 224 -12.26 -16.89 -23.71
CA ALA A 224 -12.53 -16.99 -25.15
C ALA A 224 -14.03 -17.20 -25.51
N GLN A 225 -14.85 -17.61 -24.52
CA GLN A 225 -16.30 -17.76 -24.67
C GLN A 225 -17.08 -16.51 -24.25
N GLY A 226 -16.36 -15.45 -23.83
CA GLY A 226 -16.95 -14.19 -23.36
C GLY A 226 -17.48 -14.24 -21.93
N LYS A 227 -17.15 -15.27 -21.16
CA LYS A 227 -17.48 -15.34 -19.72
C LYS A 227 -16.53 -14.46 -18.94
N ALA A 228 -17.08 -13.62 -18.06
CA ALA A 228 -16.28 -12.78 -17.19
C ALA A 228 -15.43 -13.63 -16.22
N LEU A 229 -14.15 -13.33 -16.15
CA LEU A 229 -13.18 -13.94 -15.24
C LEU A 229 -13.02 -13.10 -13.98
N GLU A 230 -12.70 -11.81 -14.13
CA GLU A 230 -12.64 -10.85 -13.04
C GLU A 230 -13.03 -9.45 -13.51
N SER A 231 -13.43 -8.61 -12.56
CA SER A 231 -13.65 -7.18 -12.79
C SER A 231 -13.29 -6.43 -11.51
N PHE A 232 -12.66 -5.27 -11.67
CA PHE A 232 -12.38 -4.37 -10.55
C PHE A 232 -12.57 -2.91 -10.97
N THR A 233 -12.66 -2.04 -9.98
CA THR A 233 -12.81 -0.60 -10.17
C THR A 233 -11.70 0.14 -9.44
N GLN A 234 -11.26 1.27 -10.02
CA GLN A 234 -10.32 2.20 -9.41
C GLN A 234 -10.85 3.63 -9.58
N PRO A 235 -11.25 4.30 -8.48
CA PRO A 235 -11.49 5.74 -8.51
C PRO A 235 -10.21 6.51 -8.82
N PHE A 236 -10.28 7.49 -9.71
CA PHE A 236 -9.14 8.33 -10.07
C PHE A 236 -9.59 9.73 -10.49
N GLY A 237 -8.67 10.70 -10.39
CA GLY A 237 -8.88 12.05 -10.91
C GLY A 237 -7.80 12.43 -11.91
N PHE A 238 -8.14 13.28 -12.86
CA PHE A 238 -7.14 13.89 -13.74
C PHE A 238 -6.47 15.04 -13.03
N ARG A 239 -5.14 14.99 -12.90
CA ARG A 239 -4.33 16.05 -12.30
C ARG A 239 -2.93 16.11 -12.90
N SER A 240 -2.30 17.29 -12.76
CA SER A 240 -0.86 17.46 -12.99
C SER A 240 -0.19 17.95 -11.71
N VAL A 241 0.99 17.42 -11.41
CA VAL A 241 1.87 17.86 -10.32
C VAL A 241 3.19 18.29 -10.94
N GLU A 242 3.61 19.52 -10.71
CA GLU A 242 4.79 20.09 -11.36
C GLU A 242 5.61 20.89 -10.34
N MET A 243 6.95 20.86 -10.53
CA MET A 243 7.86 21.79 -9.88
C MET A 243 8.28 22.85 -10.91
N ARG A 244 7.94 24.12 -10.66
CA ARG A 244 8.29 25.23 -11.55
C ARG A 244 8.71 26.45 -10.73
N ASN A 245 9.91 26.98 -11.03
CA ASN A 245 10.46 28.14 -10.34
C ASN A 245 10.50 27.99 -8.80
N GLY A 246 10.84 26.78 -8.32
CA GLY A 246 10.89 26.48 -6.89
C GLY A 246 9.53 26.34 -6.19
N MET A 247 8.43 26.36 -6.95
CA MET A 247 7.08 26.18 -6.43
C MET A 247 6.49 24.86 -6.92
N GLN A 248 5.75 24.20 -6.05
CA GLN A 248 4.92 23.06 -6.45
C GLN A 248 3.57 23.56 -6.97
N LEU A 249 3.22 23.11 -8.18
CA LEU A 249 1.97 23.45 -8.83
C LEU A 249 1.09 22.23 -8.95
N ILE A 250 -0.19 22.41 -8.67
CA ILE A 250 -1.24 21.44 -8.97
C ILE A 250 -2.12 22.04 -10.05
N ASN A 251 -2.24 21.37 -11.18
CA ASN A 251 -2.99 21.84 -12.35
C ASN A 251 -2.56 23.25 -12.80
N GLY A 252 -1.25 23.54 -12.75
CA GLY A 252 -0.68 24.82 -13.13
C GLY A 252 -0.82 25.95 -12.10
N VAL A 253 -1.46 25.71 -10.96
CA VAL A 253 -1.66 26.69 -9.88
C VAL A 253 -0.70 26.36 -8.72
N ALA A 254 0.05 27.38 -8.25
CA ALA A 254 0.91 27.22 -7.09
C ALA A 254 0.08 26.94 -5.83
N VAL A 255 0.44 25.89 -5.10
CA VAL A 255 -0.28 25.44 -3.91
C VAL A 255 0.57 25.63 -2.68
N LEU A 256 -0.02 26.22 -1.64
CA LEU A 256 0.52 26.19 -0.29
C LEU A 256 -0.09 24.99 0.45
N PHE A 257 0.75 24.02 0.82
CA PHE A 257 0.33 22.89 1.63
C PHE A 257 0.13 23.33 3.08
N LYS A 258 -1.11 23.42 3.49
CA LYS A 258 -1.52 23.63 4.88
C LYS A 258 -1.86 22.26 5.43
N GLY A 259 -0.88 21.60 6.01
CA GLY A 259 -1.00 20.18 6.35
C GLY A 259 -0.61 19.85 7.78
N VAL A 260 -0.86 18.61 8.13
CA VAL A 260 -0.48 18.00 9.41
C VAL A 260 0.21 16.67 9.16
N ASN A 261 1.03 16.24 10.12
CA ASN A 261 1.50 14.88 10.24
C ASN A 261 0.45 14.04 10.97
N ARG A 262 0.16 12.85 10.46
CA ARG A 262 -0.84 11.97 11.06
C ARG A 262 -0.26 10.57 11.31
N HIS A 263 -0.28 10.15 12.58
CA HIS A 263 -0.12 8.76 12.94
C HIS A 263 -1.45 8.00 12.88
N GLU A 264 -1.41 6.72 12.50
CA GLU A 264 -2.55 5.81 12.68
C GLU A 264 -2.62 5.43 14.16
N HIS A 265 -3.45 6.13 14.91
CA HIS A 265 -3.65 5.89 16.33
C HIS A 265 -5.06 6.21 16.78
N ASP A 266 -5.62 5.31 17.59
CA ASP A 266 -6.88 5.48 18.29
C ASP A 266 -6.63 5.43 19.79
N PRO A 267 -7.22 6.35 20.60
CA PRO A 267 -6.96 6.40 22.04
C PRO A 267 -7.44 5.15 22.80
N HIS A 268 -8.32 4.34 22.24
CA HIS A 268 -8.85 3.13 22.85
C HIS A 268 -8.33 1.84 22.21
N HIS A 269 -7.94 1.88 20.94
CA HIS A 269 -7.59 0.70 20.16
C HIS A 269 -6.13 0.70 19.67
N GLY A 270 -5.32 1.69 20.11
CA GLY A 270 -3.93 1.79 19.69
C GLY A 270 -3.82 1.98 18.18
N ARG A 271 -3.08 1.13 17.51
CA ARG A 271 -2.88 1.20 16.05
C ARG A 271 -3.99 0.55 15.21
N THR A 272 -4.98 -0.07 15.86
CA THR A 272 -6.15 -0.61 15.15
C THR A 272 -7.18 0.50 14.98
N ILE A 273 -7.21 1.13 13.81
CA ILE A 273 -8.11 2.24 13.51
C ILE A 273 -9.28 1.80 12.62
N THR A 274 -10.40 2.53 12.71
CA THR A 274 -11.59 2.29 11.90
C THR A 274 -11.74 3.32 10.80
N VAL A 275 -12.57 3.02 9.80
CA VAL A 275 -12.92 3.96 8.73
C VAL A 275 -13.61 5.21 9.29
N GLU A 276 -14.46 5.04 10.30
CA GLU A 276 -15.16 6.14 10.99
C GLU A 276 -14.15 7.10 11.68
N SER A 277 -13.09 6.54 12.31
CA SER A 277 -12.02 7.34 12.90
C SER A 277 -11.26 8.14 11.84
N MET A 278 -10.95 7.52 10.71
CA MET A 278 -10.30 8.19 9.57
C MET A 278 -11.16 9.34 9.02
N ILE A 279 -12.46 9.10 8.82
CA ILE A 279 -13.41 10.14 8.34
C ILE A 279 -13.46 11.31 9.32
N LYS A 280 -13.45 11.04 10.63
CA LYS A 280 -13.44 12.09 11.65
C LYS A 280 -12.18 12.93 11.57
N ASP A 281 -11.00 12.32 11.39
CA ASP A 281 -9.74 13.05 11.21
C ASP A 281 -9.82 13.98 9.98
N ILE A 282 -10.32 13.46 8.85
CA ILE A 282 -10.47 14.24 7.62
C ILE A 282 -11.44 15.40 7.81
N GLN A 283 -12.58 15.16 8.46
CA GLN A 283 -13.56 16.22 8.74
C GLN A 283 -12.96 17.33 9.59
N LEU A 284 -12.18 17.00 10.62
CA LEU A 284 -11.46 17.97 11.43
C LEU A 284 -10.45 18.74 10.59
N MET A 285 -9.63 18.07 9.77
CA MET A 285 -8.71 18.74 8.86
C MET A 285 -9.43 19.75 7.97
N LYS A 286 -10.54 19.37 7.36
CA LYS A 286 -11.34 20.27 6.50
C LYS A 286 -11.93 21.45 7.29
N GLN A 287 -12.45 21.22 8.50
CA GLN A 287 -12.97 22.27 9.37
C GLN A 287 -11.91 23.34 9.73
N PHE A 288 -10.65 22.90 9.86
CA PHE A 288 -9.51 23.80 10.14
C PHE A 288 -8.80 24.31 8.87
N ASN A 289 -9.42 24.16 7.69
CA ASN A 289 -8.86 24.59 6.39
C ASN A 289 -7.50 23.94 6.07
N LEU A 290 -7.27 22.71 6.51
CA LEU A 290 -6.12 21.92 6.09
C LEU A 290 -6.41 21.25 4.74
N ASN A 291 -5.44 21.28 3.83
CA ASN A 291 -5.56 20.71 2.49
C ASN A 291 -4.57 19.58 2.22
N ALA A 292 -3.71 19.27 3.20
CA ALA A 292 -2.66 18.26 3.04
C ALA A 292 -2.46 17.44 4.31
N VAL A 293 -1.96 16.23 4.15
CA VAL A 293 -1.56 15.34 5.25
C VAL A 293 -0.36 14.50 4.85
N ARG A 294 0.57 14.29 5.78
CA ARG A 294 1.67 13.35 5.64
C ARG A 294 1.35 12.10 6.46
N THR A 295 1.51 10.93 5.84
CA THR A 295 1.39 9.64 6.53
C THR A 295 2.64 9.39 7.35
N CYS A 296 2.80 10.09 8.47
CA CYS A 296 3.99 9.96 9.29
C CYS A 296 3.92 8.70 10.16
N HIS A 297 4.93 7.86 10.20
CA HIS A 297 6.09 7.82 9.31
C HIS A 297 6.08 6.46 8.60
N TYR A 298 4.96 6.10 8.00
CA TYR A 298 4.72 4.78 7.38
C TYR A 298 3.44 4.78 6.52
N PRO A 299 3.32 3.85 5.57
CA PRO A 299 2.11 3.68 4.79
C PRO A 299 0.90 3.35 5.66
N ASN A 300 -0.18 4.08 5.44
CA ASN A 300 -1.45 3.88 6.16
C ASN A 300 -2.28 2.72 5.57
N ARG A 301 -3.41 2.40 6.18
CA ARG A 301 -4.43 1.50 5.61
C ARG A 301 -4.92 2.06 4.27
N TYR A 302 -5.26 1.15 3.35
CA TYR A 302 -5.66 1.53 1.99
C TYR A 302 -6.88 2.46 1.96
N GLU A 303 -7.81 2.29 2.88
CA GLU A 303 -9.01 3.12 2.99
C GLU A 303 -8.68 4.60 3.21
N TRP A 304 -7.59 4.92 3.92
CA TRP A 304 -7.14 6.30 4.10
C TRP A 304 -6.88 7.02 2.78
N TYR A 305 -6.23 6.34 1.85
CA TYR A 305 -5.90 6.89 0.53
C TYR A 305 -7.16 7.12 -0.32
N ALA A 306 -8.10 6.17 -0.28
CA ALA A 306 -9.38 6.31 -0.96
C ALA A 306 -10.19 7.48 -0.41
N LEU A 307 -10.22 7.65 0.90
CA LEU A 307 -10.86 8.78 1.57
C LEU A 307 -10.19 10.12 1.23
N CYS A 308 -8.86 10.18 1.16
CA CYS A 308 -8.14 11.38 0.73
C CYS A 308 -8.45 11.75 -0.73
N ASN A 309 -8.62 10.77 -1.62
CA ASN A 309 -9.12 11.02 -2.98
C ASN A 309 -10.51 11.66 -2.97
N GLU A 310 -11.42 11.11 -2.18
CA GLU A 310 -12.84 11.49 -2.13
C GLU A 310 -13.06 12.85 -1.47
N TYR A 311 -12.43 13.08 -0.32
CA TYR A 311 -12.59 14.31 0.45
C TYR A 311 -11.68 15.45 -0.03
N GLY A 312 -10.70 15.16 -0.87
CA GLY A 312 -9.77 16.15 -1.39
C GLY A 312 -8.72 16.58 -0.36
N LEU A 313 -7.74 15.72 -0.09
CA LEU A 313 -6.54 16.05 0.68
C LEU A 313 -5.31 15.69 -0.16
N TYR A 314 -4.33 16.59 -0.25
CA TYR A 314 -3.03 16.25 -0.81
C TYR A 314 -2.27 15.35 0.14
N LEU A 315 -1.70 14.28 -0.37
CA LEU A 315 -0.95 13.30 0.41
C LEU A 315 0.55 13.37 0.14
N VAL A 316 1.31 13.38 1.22
CA VAL A 316 2.70 12.94 1.25
C VAL A 316 2.69 11.52 1.78
N ASP A 317 2.92 10.55 0.90
CA ASP A 317 2.96 9.14 1.26
C ASP A 317 4.39 8.74 1.62
N GLU A 318 4.57 8.16 2.82
CA GLU A 318 5.88 7.95 3.41
C GLU A 318 6.20 6.48 3.61
N ALA A 319 7.39 6.08 3.17
CA ALA A 319 7.90 4.73 3.35
C ALA A 319 8.17 4.44 4.83
N ASN A 320 7.90 3.21 5.25
CA ASN A 320 8.18 2.72 6.61
C ASN A 320 9.68 2.51 6.82
N ILE A 321 10.43 3.61 6.80
CA ILE A 321 11.88 3.65 6.96
C ILE A 321 12.23 4.74 7.97
N GLU A 322 12.60 4.32 9.16
CA GLU A 322 13.14 5.18 10.20
C GLU A 322 14.17 4.42 11.03
N SER A 323 15.35 4.98 11.15
CA SER A 323 16.44 4.40 11.93
C SER A 323 17.13 5.47 12.80
N HIS A 324 16.32 6.20 13.57
CA HIS A 324 16.73 7.39 14.32
C HIS A 324 17.88 7.07 15.26
N GLY A 325 17.80 5.99 16.03
CA GLY A 325 18.87 5.56 16.93
C GLY A 325 20.17 5.15 16.24
N MET A 326 20.16 4.93 14.92
CA MET A 326 21.37 4.64 14.12
C MET A 326 21.83 5.84 13.28
N GLN A 327 21.11 6.95 13.28
CA GLN A 327 21.40 8.11 12.42
C GLN A 327 22.80 8.67 12.61
N ALA A 328 23.27 8.71 13.85
CA ALA A 328 24.61 9.18 14.24
C ALA A 328 25.45 8.10 14.92
N HIS A 329 25.15 6.82 14.66
CA HIS A 329 25.88 5.71 15.24
C HIS A 329 27.35 5.71 14.77
N LYS A 330 28.26 5.26 15.64
CA LYS A 330 29.70 5.20 15.38
C LYS A 330 30.08 4.40 14.11
N ASP A 331 29.28 3.40 13.76
CA ASP A 331 29.46 2.54 12.59
C ASP A 331 28.75 3.09 11.34
N GLY A 332 28.17 4.30 11.44
CA GLY A 332 27.44 4.97 10.38
C GLY A 332 25.95 4.63 10.34
N THR A 333 25.21 5.37 9.51
CA THR A 333 23.79 5.10 9.29
C THR A 333 23.55 3.80 8.51
N LEU A 334 22.44 3.12 8.78
CA LEU A 334 21.99 1.94 8.01
C LEU A 334 21.80 2.25 6.53
N ALA A 335 21.52 3.51 6.19
CA ALA A 335 21.37 3.98 4.80
C ALA A 335 22.66 3.85 3.95
N ASN A 336 23.81 3.56 4.56
CA ASN A 336 25.08 3.30 3.88
C ASN A 336 25.57 1.84 4.05
N ASN A 337 24.92 1.03 4.87
CA ASN A 337 25.31 -0.35 5.08
C ASN A 337 24.76 -1.24 3.96
N PRO A 338 25.60 -1.93 3.15
CA PRO A 338 25.15 -2.73 2.01
C PRO A 338 24.13 -3.82 2.36
N ASP A 339 24.18 -4.38 3.55
CA ASP A 339 23.24 -5.45 3.97
C ASP A 339 21.81 -4.94 4.10
N TRP A 340 21.61 -3.61 4.16
CA TRP A 340 20.31 -2.96 4.31
C TRP A 340 19.72 -2.41 3.00
N GLU A 341 20.41 -2.51 1.89
CA GLU A 341 19.90 -2.01 0.59
C GLU A 341 18.57 -2.67 0.21
N VAL A 342 18.49 -3.99 0.35
CA VAL A 342 17.25 -4.75 0.02
C VAL A 342 16.08 -4.37 0.91
N PRO A 343 16.18 -4.32 2.24
CA PRO A 343 15.13 -3.82 3.11
C PRO A 343 14.65 -2.41 2.78
N PHE A 344 15.55 -1.47 2.52
CA PHE A 344 15.19 -0.11 2.09
C PHE A 344 14.39 -0.12 0.77
N MET A 345 14.91 -0.81 -0.26
CA MET A 345 14.26 -0.91 -1.56
C MET A 345 12.88 -1.58 -1.49
N GLN A 346 12.73 -2.65 -0.71
CA GLN A 346 11.46 -3.34 -0.58
C GLN A 346 10.39 -2.45 0.06
N ARG A 347 10.71 -1.71 1.12
CA ARG A 347 9.78 -0.80 1.80
C ARG A 347 9.29 0.29 0.86
N MET A 348 10.18 0.95 0.15
CA MET A 348 9.82 1.99 -0.80
C MET A 348 9.06 1.44 -2.02
N SER A 349 9.59 0.41 -2.66
CA SER A 349 9.00 -0.12 -3.89
C SER A 349 7.61 -0.72 -3.67
N ARG A 350 7.40 -1.45 -2.56
CA ARG A 350 6.09 -2.01 -2.21
C ARG A 350 5.06 -0.91 -1.95
N MET A 351 5.43 0.17 -1.25
CA MET A 351 4.57 1.32 -1.05
C MET A 351 4.18 1.96 -2.38
N VAL A 352 5.16 2.34 -3.18
CA VAL A 352 4.90 3.01 -4.47
C VAL A 352 4.06 2.13 -5.41
N LEU A 353 4.37 0.84 -5.52
CA LEU A 353 3.60 -0.07 -6.38
C LEU A 353 2.16 -0.26 -5.90
N ARG A 354 1.92 -0.28 -4.59
CA ARG A 354 0.57 -0.35 -4.03
C ARG A 354 -0.23 0.93 -4.31
N ASP A 355 0.40 2.10 -4.12
CA ASP A 355 -0.31 3.37 -3.98
C ASP A 355 -0.23 4.29 -5.20
N ARG A 356 0.58 3.97 -6.22
CA ARG A 356 0.84 4.82 -7.41
C ARG A 356 -0.39 5.21 -8.22
N ASN A 357 -1.51 4.52 -8.05
CA ASN A 357 -2.78 4.82 -8.72
C ASN A 357 -3.70 5.74 -7.89
N ILE A 358 -3.23 6.21 -6.73
CA ILE A 358 -3.97 7.11 -5.84
C ILE A 358 -3.77 8.56 -6.30
N THR A 359 -4.84 9.24 -6.61
CA THR A 359 -4.81 10.62 -7.13
C THR A 359 -4.32 11.62 -6.09
N ALA A 360 -4.66 11.43 -4.82
CA ALA A 360 -4.33 12.33 -3.73
C ALA A 360 -2.81 12.44 -3.46
N ILE A 361 -2.03 11.42 -3.79
CA ILE A 361 -0.59 11.42 -3.56
C ILE A 361 0.08 12.39 -4.51
N VAL A 362 0.70 13.43 -3.97
CA VAL A 362 1.43 14.48 -4.72
C VAL A 362 2.92 14.45 -4.45
N THR A 363 3.36 13.71 -3.43
CA THR A 363 4.77 13.56 -3.04
C THR A 363 4.99 12.19 -2.44
N TRP A 364 6.09 11.56 -2.82
CA TRP A 364 6.63 10.36 -2.18
C TRP A 364 7.72 10.77 -1.19
N SER A 365 7.62 10.31 0.04
CA SER A 365 8.65 10.45 1.06
C SER A 365 9.38 9.12 1.25
N MET A 366 10.69 9.16 1.21
CA MET A 366 11.54 7.96 1.30
C MET A 366 11.72 7.48 2.74
N GLY A 367 11.13 8.17 3.72
CA GLY A 367 11.20 7.83 5.13
C GLY A 367 11.45 9.04 6.01
N ASN A 368 11.69 8.77 7.28
CA ASN A 368 11.95 9.76 8.32
C ASN A 368 13.33 9.48 8.96
N GLU A 369 13.90 10.40 9.61
CA GLU A 369 15.05 10.41 10.55
C GLU A 369 15.99 9.18 10.50
N SER A 370 16.61 8.92 9.34
CA SER A 370 17.47 7.75 9.13
C SER A 370 18.92 8.11 8.78
N GLY A 371 19.26 9.42 8.81
CA GLY A 371 20.52 9.91 8.24
C GLY A 371 20.58 9.77 6.72
N TYR A 372 21.41 10.56 6.08
CA TYR A 372 21.59 10.48 4.63
C TYR A 372 22.57 9.37 4.25
N GLY A 373 22.23 8.61 3.19
CA GLY A 373 23.09 7.55 2.68
C GLY A 373 22.74 7.11 1.26
N LYS A 374 23.60 6.25 0.70
CA LYS A 374 23.53 5.77 -0.69
C LYS A 374 22.19 5.08 -1.02
N HIS A 375 21.57 4.41 -0.05
CA HIS A 375 20.30 3.73 -0.31
C HIS A 375 19.20 4.73 -0.69
N PHE A 376 19.19 5.92 -0.08
CA PHE A 376 18.23 6.98 -0.46
C PHE A 376 18.43 7.49 -1.88
N GLU A 377 19.68 7.54 -2.39
CA GLU A 377 19.95 7.85 -3.80
C GLU A 377 19.34 6.78 -4.71
N THR A 378 19.57 5.50 -4.37
CA THR A 378 18.97 4.35 -5.11
C THR A 378 17.44 4.40 -5.07
N LEU A 379 16.82 4.70 -3.93
CA LEU A 379 15.37 4.86 -3.81
C LEU A 379 14.84 5.99 -4.70
N TYR A 380 15.54 7.13 -4.69
CA TYR A 380 15.15 8.28 -5.51
C TYR A 380 15.20 7.94 -7.01
N ASP A 381 16.29 7.35 -7.48
CA ASP A 381 16.45 6.99 -8.89
C ASP A 381 15.41 5.96 -9.34
N TRP A 382 15.06 5.01 -8.49
CA TRP A 382 14.03 4.02 -8.78
C TRP A 382 12.62 4.62 -8.80
N THR A 383 12.33 5.58 -7.92
CA THR A 383 10.99 6.17 -7.77
C THR A 383 10.69 7.17 -8.90
N LYS A 384 11.68 7.84 -9.44
CA LYS A 384 11.60 8.82 -10.51
C LYS A 384 11.34 8.19 -11.88
#